data_723e7692dce317af7da1aa6602fd3ffd
#
_entry.id   723e7692dce317af7da1aa6602fd3ffd
#
_cell.length_a   1.000
_cell.length_b   1.000
_cell.length_c   1.000
_cell.angle_alpha   90.00
_cell.angle_beta   90.00
_cell.angle_gamma   90.00
#
_symmetry.space_group_name_H-M   'P 1'
#
loop_
_entity.id
_entity.type
_entity.pdbx_description
1 polymer ?
#
loop_
_entity_poly.entity_id
_entity_poly.type
_entity_poly.pdbx_seq_one_letter_code
_entity_poly.pdbx_strand_id
1 'polypeptide(L)'
;MNIIETDYWCLMLPPEWSAEQEEDTVCITDQDGIGELALTALIREQDNAAAASPAEIARQESPEVTDWVTAAFGEFSGVTGSFQEEGSVVQEWYLGHGSALLYCTYVCATEDEGMDVAAVEEILGTLVPGDALLDV
;
A
#
# COMPACT_ATOMS: atom_id res chain seq x y z
N MET A 1 9.79 -8.29 16.24
CA MET A 1 8.98 -7.49 15.32
C MET A 1 9.76 -6.26 14.90
N ASN A 2 9.79 -5.99 13.60
CA ASN A 2 10.56 -4.87 13.06
C ASN A 2 9.66 -3.70 12.70
N ILE A 3 10.13 -2.49 12.98
CA ILE A 3 9.43 -1.27 12.61
C ILE A 3 10.12 -0.67 11.40
N ILE A 4 9.33 -0.38 10.36
CA ILE A 4 9.84 0.29 9.15
C ILE A 4 9.36 1.73 9.23
N GLU A 5 10.30 2.66 9.23
CA GLU A 5 9.99 4.09 9.33
C GLU A 5 10.43 4.83 8.09
N THR A 6 9.53 5.64 7.56
CA THR A 6 9.84 6.57 6.48
C THR A 6 9.36 7.96 6.89
N ASP A 7 9.61 8.96 6.06
CA ASP A 7 9.17 10.31 6.38
C ASP A 7 7.64 10.44 6.41
N TYR A 8 6.96 9.63 5.62
CA TYR A 8 5.51 9.78 5.42
C TYR A 8 4.68 8.66 6.02
N TRP A 9 5.28 7.52 6.33
CA TRP A 9 4.54 6.41 6.91
C TRP A 9 5.46 5.49 7.70
N CYS A 10 4.88 4.78 8.66
CA CYS A 10 5.58 3.76 9.43
C CYS A 10 4.67 2.55 9.55
N LEU A 11 5.27 1.37 9.61
CA LEU A 11 4.51 0.15 9.85
C LEU A 11 5.36 -0.87 10.59
N MET A 12 4.72 -1.96 11.04
CA MET A 12 5.38 -3.03 11.76
C MET A 12 5.36 -4.31 10.94
N LEU A 13 6.50 -5.00 10.91
CA LEU A 13 6.62 -6.27 10.20
C LEU A 13 6.76 -7.44 11.17
N PRO A 14 6.04 -8.55 10.92
CA PRO A 14 6.32 -9.79 11.65
C PRO A 14 7.75 -10.27 11.41
N PRO A 15 8.29 -11.14 12.27
CA PRO A 15 9.70 -11.55 12.18
C PRO A 15 10.11 -12.20 10.87
N GLU A 16 9.20 -12.89 10.18
CA GLU A 16 9.49 -13.58 8.92
C GLU A 16 9.43 -12.67 7.71
N TRP A 17 9.06 -11.40 7.89
CA TRP A 17 9.00 -10.42 6.81
C TRP A 17 10.18 -9.47 6.87
N SER A 18 10.68 -9.06 5.71
CA SER A 18 11.78 -8.11 5.62
C SER A 18 11.48 -7.05 4.57
N ALA A 19 12.11 -5.90 4.72
CA ALA A 19 11.91 -4.76 3.84
C ALA A 19 13.21 -4.32 3.20
N GLU A 20 13.13 -3.87 1.96
CA GLU A 20 14.25 -3.37 1.20
C GLU A 20 13.85 -2.07 0.51
N GLN A 21 14.64 -1.03 0.68
CA GLN A 21 14.37 0.27 0.05
C GLN A 21 14.94 0.29 -1.35
N GLU A 22 14.09 0.63 -2.33
CA GLU A 22 14.51 0.79 -3.72
C GLU A 22 13.99 2.12 -4.23
N GLU A 23 14.85 3.13 -4.27
CA GLU A 23 14.48 4.50 -4.65
C GLU A 23 13.33 5.00 -3.78
N ASP A 24 12.17 5.26 -4.37
CA ASP A 24 11.01 5.78 -3.66
C ASP A 24 10.08 4.68 -3.14
N THR A 25 10.43 3.43 -3.36
CA THR A 25 9.57 2.30 -3.02
C THR A 25 10.22 1.43 -1.97
N VAL A 26 9.42 0.94 -1.04
CA VAL A 26 9.88 -0.06 -0.07
C VAL A 26 9.23 -1.38 -0.44
N CYS A 27 10.07 -2.39 -0.70
CA CYS A 27 9.61 -3.73 -1.08
C CYS A 27 9.68 -4.65 0.13
N ILE A 28 8.59 -5.34 0.40
CA ILE A 28 8.43 -6.18 1.59
C ILE A 28 8.11 -7.59 1.17
N THR A 29 8.91 -8.53 1.64
CA THR A 29 8.73 -9.95 1.31
C THR A 29 8.88 -10.80 2.55
N ASP A 30 8.23 -11.99 2.55
CA ASP A 30 8.45 -12.94 3.62
C ASP A 30 9.49 -13.98 3.21
N GLN A 31 9.83 -14.86 4.14
CA GLN A 31 10.85 -15.90 3.90
C GLN A 31 10.47 -16.86 2.79
N ASP A 32 9.17 -17.08 2.61
CA ASP A 32 8.68 -18.04 1.61
C ASP A 32 8.77 -17.50 0.19
N GLY A 33 8.86 -16.18 0.04
CA GLY A 33 8.97 -15.58 -1.27
C GLY A 33 7.77 -15.77 -2.18
N ILE A 34 6.58 -15.96 -1.59
CA ILE A 34 5.34 -16.20 -2.35
C ILE A 34 4.94 -14.97 -3.14
N GLY A 35 5.02 -13.80 -2.52
CA GLY A 35 4.64 -12.56 -3.17
C GLY A 35 5.43 -11.39 -2.63
N GLU A 36 5.17 -10.21 -3.21
CA GLU A 36 5.87 -8.99 -2.81
C GLU A 36 4.89 -7.87 -2.59
N LEU A 37 4.99 -7.24 -1.42
CA LEU A 37 4.23 -6.05 -1.07
C LEU A 37 5.14 -4.84 -1.27
N ALA A 38 4.68 -3.84 -2.01
CA ALA A 38 5.47 -2.64 -2.28
C ALA A 38 4.66 -1.41 -1.90
N LEU A 39 5.32 -0.43 -1.26
CA LEU A 39 4.68 0.82 -0.86
C LEU A 39 5.48 2.00 -1.41
N THR A 40 4.77 2.92 -2.06
CA THR A 40 5.34 4.15 -2.58
C THR A 40 4.51 5.32 -2.05
N ALA A 41 5.15 6.32 -1.48
CA ALA A 41 4.46 7.50 -0.97
C ALA A 41 4.52 8.62 -2.00
N LEU A 42 3.37 9.24 -2.25
CA LEU A 42 3.23 10.39 -3.14
C LEU A 42 2.68 11.53 -2.31
N ILE A 43 3.27 12.72 -2.45
CA ILE A 43 2.83 13.88 -1.70
C ILE A 43 2.03 14.79 -2.62
N ARG A 44 0.81 15.11 -2.21
CA ARG A 44 -0.07 16.01 -2.95
C ARG A 44 0.05 17.42 -2.40
N GLU A 45 -0.22 18.40 -3.23
CA GLU A 45 -0.23 19.78 -2.77
C GLU A 45 -1.43 20.00 -1.85
N GLN A 46 -1.16 20.46 -0.65
CA GLN A 46 -2.16 20.50 0.42
C GLN A 46 -3.30 21.47 0.20
N ASP A 47 -3.00 22.61 -0.38
CA ASP A 47 -3.97 23.69 -0.53
C ASP A 47 -4.80 23.57 -1.80
N ASN A 48 -4.67 22.48 -2.49
CA ASN A 48 -5.43 22.25 -3.70
C ASN A 48 -6.78 21.60 -3.34
N ALA A 49 -7.81 22.43 -3.22
CA ALA A 49 -9.15 21.96 -2.91
C ALA A 49 -9.69 21.00 -3.97
N ALA A 50 -9.09 21.01 -5.15
CA ALA A 50 -9.48 20.12 -6.25
C ALA A 50 -8.62 18.86 -6.29
N ALA A 51 -7.79 18.62 -5.27
CA ALA A 51 -6.97 17.41 -5.23
C ALA A 51 -7.87 16.18 -5.30
N ALA A 52 -7.53 15.26 -6.20
CA ALA A 52 -8.32 14.05 -6.38
C ALA A 52 -8.27 13.16 -5.14
N SER A 53 -9.40 12.54 -4.83
CA SER A 53 -9.46 11.57 -3.74
C SER A 53 -8.68 10.31 -4.14
N PRO A 54 -8.30 9.46 -3.18
CA PRO A 54 -7.66 8.18 -3.52
C PRO A 54 -8.47 7.37 -4.52
N ALA A 55 -9.80 7.38 -4.41
CA ALA A 55 -10.65 6.64 -5.34
C ALA A 55 -10.57 7.19 -6.76
N GLU A 56 -10.53 8.52 -6.90
CA GLU A 56 -10.43 9.13 -8.23
C GLU A 56 -9.08 8.83 -8.87
N ILE A 57 -8.00 8.91 -8.09
CA ILE A 57 -6.66 8.61 -8.58
C ILE A 57 -6.58 7.14 -8.99
N ALA A 58 -7.16 6.25 -8.20
CA ALA A 58 -7.15 4.83 -8.50
C ALA A 58 -7.83 4.53 -9.83
N ARG A 59 -8.96 5.15 -10.09
CA ARG A 59 -9.68 4.93 -11.35
C ARG A 59 -8.90 5.44 -12.56
N GLN A 60 -8.15 6.52 -12.40
CA GLN A 60 -7.36 7.09 -13.47
C GLN A 60 -6.08 6.30 -13.74
N GLU A 61 -5.41 5.87 -12.68
CA GLU A 61 -4.09 5.24 -12.78
C GLU A 61 -4.15 3.73 -13.00
N SER A 62 -5.24 3.09 -12.58
CA SER A 62 -5.38 1.64 -12.66
C SER A 62 -6.70 1.26 -13.32
N PRO A 63 -6.87 1.56 -14.63
CA PRO A 63 -8.13 1.26 -15.32
C PRO A 63 -8.43 -0.24 -15.47
N GLU A 64 -7.42 -1.09 -15.28
CA GLU A 64 -7.61 -2.54 -15.33
C GLU A 64 -8.40 -3.08 -14.13
N VAL A 65 -8.53 -2.31 -13.06
CA VAL A 65 -9.35 -2.68 -11.92
C VAL A 65 -10.76 -2.19 -12.16
N THR A 66 -11.73 -3.10 -12.10
CA THR A 66 -13.13 -2.76 -12.39
C THR A 66 -13.95 -2.49 -11.13
N ASP A 67 -13.56 -3.08 -10.01
CA ASP A 67 -14.29 -2.91 -8.74
C ASP A 67 -13.37 -2.39 -7.65
N TRP A 68 -13.60 -1.14 -7.23
CA TRP A 68 -12.88 -0.57 -6.12
C TRP A 68 -13.73 -0.62 -4.86
N VAL A 69 -13.14 -1.06 -3.76
CA VAL A 69 -13.80 -1.21 -2.48
C VAL A 69 -13.15 -0.28 -1.48
N THR A 70 -13.95 0.35 -0.64
CA THR A 70 -13.43 1.20 0.43
C THR A 70 -12.55 0.38 1.37
N ALA A 71 -11.40 0.94 1.76
CA ALA A 71 -10.46 0.28 2.64
C ALA A 71 -9.89 1.27 3.64
N ALA A 72 -9.62 0.79 4.85
CA ALA A 72 -8.97 1.58 5.89
C ALA A 72 -7.97 0.69 6.61
N PHE A 73 -6.74 1.16 6.73
CA PHE A 73 -5.67 0.40 7.37
C PHE A 73 -4.88 1.35 8.27
N GLY A 74 -4.96 1.12 9.59
CA GLY A 74 -4.35 2.02 10.54
C GLY A 74 -4.97 3.39 10.44
N GLU A 75 -4.15 4.40 10.21
CA GLU A 75 -4.64 5.79 10.09
C GLU A 75 -4.76 6.24 8.64
N PHE A 76 -4.62 5.32 7.70
CA PHE A 76 -4.76 5.62 6.28
C PHE A 76 -6.06 5.02 5.76
N SER A 77 -6.70 5.70 4.81
CA SER A 77 -7.94 5.20 4.22
C SER A 77 -8.01 5.54 2.73
N GLY A 78 -8.77 4.75 2.01
CA GLY A 78 -8.95 4.93 0.58
C GLY A 78 -9.68 3.75 -0.04
N VAL A 79 -9.08 3.17 -1.07
CA VAL A 79 -9.71 2.06 -1.80
C VAL A 79 -8.70 0.97 -2.12
N THR A 80 -9.23 -0.23 -2.35
CA THR A 80 -8.44 -1.37 -2.81
C THR A 80 -9.17 -2.09 -3.93
N GLY A 81 -8.41 -2.72 -4.81
CA GLY A 81 -8.94 -3.54 -5.87
C GLY A 81 -7.88 -4.48 -6.41
N SER A 82 -8.26 -5.39 -7.28
CA SER A 82 -7.31 -6.36 -7.82
C SER A 82 -7.61 -6.67 -9.28
N PHE A 83 -6.59 -7.19 -9.96
CA PHE A 83 -6.75 -7.68 -11.33
C PHE A 83 -5.75 -8.82 -11.55
N GLN A 84 -5.98 -9.56 -12.64
CA GLN A 84 -5.09 -10.66 -13.01
C GLN A 84 -4.33 -10.29 -14.27
N GLU A 85 -3.07 -10.72 -14.33
CA GLU A 85 -2.20 -10.42 -15.45
C GLU A 85 -1.23 -11.57 -15.65
N GLU A 86 -1.35 -12.26 -16.78
CA GLU A 86 -0.41 -13.32 -17.21
C GLU A 86 0.12 -14.25 -16.11
N GLY A 87 -0.81 -14.90 -15.40
CA GLY A 87 -0.43 -15.87 -14.37
C GLY A 87 -0.14 -15.26 -13.01
N SER A 88 -0.40 -13.97 -12.85
CA SER A 88 -0.22 -13.28 -11.57
C SER A 88 -1.48 -12.58 -11.16
N VAL A 89 -1.64 -12.39 -9.86
CA VAL A 89 -2.71 -11.57 -9.27
C VAL A 89 -2.04 -10.34 -8.68
N VAL A 90 -2.58 -9.16 -9.01
CA VAL A 90 -2.09 -7.90 -8.47
C VAL A 90 -3.21 -7.28 -7.66
N GLN A 91 -2.94 -7.01 -6.39
CA GLN A 91 -3.86 -6.23 -5.57
C GLN A 91 -3.26 -4.86 -5.34
N GLU A 92 -4.08 -3.82 -5.43
CA GLU A 92 -3.63 -2.45 -5.29
C GLU A 92 -4.43 -1.73 -4.22
N TRP A 93 -3.78 -0.84 -3.51
CA TRP A 93 -4.40 0.04 -2.52
C TRP A 93 -3.96 1.47 -2.82
N TYR A 94 -4.91 2.38 -2.78
CA TYR A 94 -4.64 3.82 -2.82
C TYR A 94 -5.16 4.36 -1.50
N LEU A 95 -4.24 4.66 -0.57
CA LEU A 95 -4.59 5.02 0.80
C LEU A 95 -4.07 6.42 1.10
N GLY A 96 -4.91 7.28 1.61
CA GLY A 96 -4.56 8.66 1.90
C GLY A 96 -4.59 9.00 3.38
N HIS A 97 -3.75 9.94 3.77
CA HIS A 97 -3.75 10.56 5.08
C HIS A 97 -3.14 11.97 4.91
N GLY A 98 -3.97 13.00 5.11
CA GLY A 98 -3.51 14.37 4.88
C GLY A 98 -3.05 14.58 3.44
N SER A 99 -1.85 15.08 3.26
CA SER A 99 -1.29 15.32 1.93
C SER A 99 -0.60 14.09 1.33
N ALA A 100 -0.46 13.02 2.10
CA ALA A 100 0.21 11.81 1.63
C ALA A 100 -0.78 10.85 0.99
N LEU A 101 -0.36 10.24 -0.11
CA LEU A 101 -1.07 9.15 -0.75
C LEU A 101 -0.12 7.98 -0.83
N LEU A 102 -0.51 6.84 -0.26
CA LEU A 102 0.27 5.62 -0.38
C LEU A 102 -0.29 4.78 -1.51
N TYR A 103 0.57 4.45 -2.46
CA TYR A 103 0.25 3.49 -3.48
C TYR A 103 0.91 2.17 -3.09
N CYS A 104 0.10 1.17 -2.80
CA CYS A 104 0.59 -0.13 -2.35
C CYS A 104 0.17 -1.20 -3.33
N THR A 105 1.07 -2.16 -3.59
CA THR A 105 0.74 -3.30 -4.44
C THR A 105 1.20 -4.58 -3.77
N TYR A 106 0.44 -5.64 -3.98
CA TYR A 106 0.87 -6.98 -3.61
C TYR A 106 0.72 -7.88 -4.84
N VAL A 107 1.80 -8.52 -5.25
CA VAL A 107 1.83 -9.34 -6.46
C VAL A 107 2.24 -10.75 -6.10
N CYS A 108 1.49 -11.74 -6.55
CA CYS A 108 1.84 -13.14 -6.37
C CYS A 108 1.35 -13.95 -7.59
N ALA A 109 1.80 -15.19 -7.69
CA ALA A 109 1.30 -16.09 -8.73
C ALA A 109 -0.18 -16.39 -8.48
N THR A 110 -0.94 -16.61 -9.55
CA THR A 110 -2.37 -16.89 -9.45
C THR A 110 -2.63 -18.11 -8.55
N GLU A 111 -1.78 -19.13 -8.61
CA GLU A 111 -1.94 -20.33 -7.79
C GLU A 111 -1.73 -20.07 -6.30
N ASP A 112 -1.10 -18.95 -5.95
CA ASP A 112 -0.85 -18.58 -4.56
C ASP A 112 -1.82 -17.53 -4.05
N GLU A 113 -2.80 -17.17 -4.85
CA GLU A 113 -3.78 -16.14 -4.49
C GLU A 113 -4.44 -16.46 -3.15
N GLY A 114 -4.44 -15.47 -2.26
CA GLY A 114 -5.08 -15.59 -0.95
C GLY A 114 -4.18 -16.10 0.15
N MET A 115 -3.01 -16.65 -0.18
CA MET A 115 -2.15 -17.25 0.85
C MET A 115 -1.61 -16.22 1.84
N ASP A 116 -1.29 -15.02 1.37
CA ASP A 116 -0.73 -13.98 2.22
C ASP A 116 -1.73 -12.90 2.62
N VAL A 117 -2.99 -13.03 2.24
CA VAL A 117 -3.98 -11.96 2.45
C VAL A 117 -4.04 -11.50 3.91
N ALA A 118 -4.15 -12.45 4.84
CA ALA A 118 -4.25 -12.10 6.25
C ALA A 118 -3.00 -11.41 6.77
N ALA A 119 -1.82 -11.88 6.34
CA ALA A 119 -0.55 -11.28 6.75
C ALA A 119 -0.39 -9.88 6.19
N VAL A 120 -0.73 -9.67 4.91
CA VAL A 120 -0.65 -8.36 4.28
C VAL A 120 -1.61 -7.38 4.95
N GLU A 121 -2.83 -7.80 5.24
CA GLU A 121 -3.79 -6.94 5.93
C GLU A 121 -3.34 -6.59 7.33
N GLU A 122 -2.71 -7.52 8.02
CA GLU A 122 -2.16 -7.26 9.34
C GLU A 122 -1.02 -6.23 9.28
N ILE A 123 -0.13 -6.37 8.30
CA ILE A 123 0.97 -5.42 8.11
C ILE A 123 0.43 -4.02 7.80
N LEU A 124 -0.48 -3.90 6.83
CA LEU A 124 -1.07 -2.62 6.48
C LEU A 124 -1.88 -2.03 7.62
N GLY A 125 -2.47 -2.87 8.46
CA GLY A 125 -3.24 -2.42 9.62
C GLY A 125 -2.41 -1.70 10.67
N THR A 126 -1.09 -1.81 10.60
CA THR A 126 -0.19 -1.10 11.54
C THR A 126 0.28 0.26 10.99
N LEU A 127 -0.18 0.67 9.82
CA LEU A 127 0.22 1.94 9.22
C LEU A 127 -0.14 3.13 10.08
N VAL A 128 0.86 4.00 10.29
CA VAL A 128 0.66 5.29 10.95
C VAL A 128 1.41 6.34 10.16
N PRO A 129 1.01 7.63 10.25
CA PRO A 129 1.74 8.69 9.53
C PRO A 129 3.15 8.83 10.06
N GLY A 130 4.09 9.11 9.15
CA GLY A 130 5.47 9.38 9.51
C GLY A 130 5.65 10.80 10.04
N ASP A 131 6.86 11.10 10.50
CA ASP A 131 7.17 12.38 11.15
C ASP A 131 6.87 13.60 10.28
N ALA A 132 7.06 13.49 8.97
CA ALA A 132 6.81 14.61 8.07
C ALA A 132 5.32 14.99 8.03
N LEU A 133 4.43 14.09 8.36
CA LEU A 133 2.99 14.35 8.39
C LEU A 133 2.50 14.77 9.77
N LEU A 134 3.31 14.59 10.80
CA LEU A 134 2.94 14.94 12.17
C LEU A 134 3.28 16.38 12.53
N ASP A 135 4.12 17.02 11.76
CA ASP A 135 4.60 18.38 11.99
C ASP A 135 3.70 19.41 11.32
N VAL A 136 2.44 19.38 11.63
CA VAL A 136 1.49 20.29 10.96
C VAL A 136 0.83 21.20 11.96
#